data_4ed636ff9f8b121ba885e6dc358a489e
#
_entry.id   4ed636ff9f8b121ba885e6dc358a489e
#
_cell.length_a   1.000
_cell.length_b   1.000
_cell.length_c   1.000
_cell.angle_alpha   90.00
_cell.angle_beta   90.00
_cell.angle_gamma   90.00
#
_symmetry.space_group_name_H-M   'P 1'
#
loop_
_entity.id
_entity.type
_entity.pdbx_description
1 polymer ?
#
loop_
_entity_poly.entity_id
_entity_poly.type
_entity_poly.pdbx_seq_one_letter_code
_entity_poly.pdbx_strand_id
1 'polypeptide(L)'
;MHRTWFRRLVAGPLLAMAIAGTLPAADDAAPIRFEEVTAATGIAFVHDDGSGGRRYMPEIVSAGPATFDYDLDGRIDLWLPNGADLPGTDPPRRPHAMLARNLGGWRFADATGQAGMFHEAFGVGATVGDVDGDGFPDLYASNFGPKRLWRNMGDGTFVDVTGSAGVGDGDKLGAGVAMLDADGDGDLDLYAASYVRFSFEGHVSPKIRGVPVYHGPRDYEAWPDTLFRNEGDGTFTDVGAECGIGAVAGAGMGVVCLDADDDGDTDVFVLNDVAANFLFRNDGAGRFTEAALEEGLAYDALGQANGSMGVDCGDVDGDGRLDLFVTTSQGQRPVLFRKLDGPGFEDATARFGAAAGTLRFVKWGTGIVDFDADGRRDLFTACGHFNDLVDRHGDASAYRNHNVLLRGAPGRFVDVSAAAGLHDVALHSARGAAFDDLDDDGDVDVVVLNSREAPTILRNLDRERGGANHWLGLRLVGTRGNRDGVGAKVIVTAGGRERVDEVHSGRGYQGHWGSRLHFGLGEAGAIERVVVRWVGGRTESFAVAGVDRTVTLKEGAGEPAGDPTGN
;
A
#
# COMPACT_ATOMS: atom_id res chain seq x y z
N MET A 1 0.74 56.85 59.21
CA MET A 1 -0.66 56.92 59.59
C MET A 1 -1.48 56.15 58.58
N HIS A 2 -1.87 55.01 58.96
CA HIS A 2 -3.12 54.25 58.81
C HIS A 2 -4.10 54.54 57.63
N ARG A 3 -4.44 53.53 56.85
CA ARG A 3 -5.73 52.87 56.92
C ARG A 3 -5.81 51.65 55.95
N THR A 4 -5.96 50.48 56.56
CA THR A 4 -6.37 49.19 56.03
C THR A 4 -7.81 49.25 55.48
N TRP A 5 -8.06 48.66 54.29
CA TRP A 5 -9.38 48.31 53.85
C TRP A 5 -9.44 46.83 53.45
N PHE A 6 -10.08 46.05 54.33
CA PHE A 6 -10.52 44.68 54.05
C PHE A 6 -11.69 44.73 53.09
N ARG A 7 -11.59 44.06 51.95
CA ARG A 7 -12.75 43.70 51.12
C ARG A 7 -13.03 42.20 51.31
N ARG A 8 -14.20 41.89 51.82
CA ARG A 8 -14.80 40.55 51.90
C ARG A 8 -15.15 40.07 50.48
N LEU A 9 -14.57 38.97 50.04
CA LEU A 9 -15.03 38.21 48.88
C LEU A 9 -16.17 37.28 49.31
N VAL A 10 -17.34 37.50 48.75
CA VAL A 10 -18.49 36.58 48.85
C VAL A 10 -18.27 35.48 47.85
N ALA A 11 -18.08 34.25 48.34
CA ALA A 11 -18.05 33.06 47.51
C ALA A 11 -19.48 32.62 47.14
N GLY A 12 -19.88 32.77 45.90
CA GLY A 12 -21.08 32.15 45.35
C GLY A 12 -20.77 30.73 44.82
N PRO A 13 -21.67 29.79 44.98
CA PRO A 13 -21.42 28.45 44.48
C PRO A 13 -21.48 28.41 42.95
N LEU A 14 -20.37 28.01 42.30
CA LEU A 14 -20.35 27.61 40.90
C LEU A 14 -21.10 26.28 40.73
N LEU A 15 -22.25 26.33 40.15
CA LEU A 15 -23.03 25.15 39.72
C LEU A 15 -22.33 24.58 38.46
N ALA A 16 -21.52 23.56 38.63
CA ALA A 16 -20.96 22.79 37.51
C ALA A 16 -22.09 21.97 36.88
N MET A 17 -22.64 22.43 35.77
CA MET A 17 -23.51 21.61 34.91
C MET A 17 -22.63 20.58 34.21
N ALA A 18 -22.62 19.34 34.69
CA ALA A 18 -22.09 18.20 33.96
C ALA A 18 -23.06 17.91 32.81
N ILE A 19 -22.69 18.34 31.59
CA ILE A 19 -23.32 17.85 30.37
C ILE A 19 -22.81 16.41 30.21
N ALA A 20 -23.56 15.45 30.73
CA ALA A 20 -23.41 14.04 30.35
C ALA A 20 -23.93 13.91 28.91
N GLY A 21 -23.07 14.18 27.93
CA GLY A 21 -23.29 13.74 26.58
C GLY A 21 -23.29 12.22 26.58
N THR A 22 -24.45 11.60 26.37
CA THR A 22 -24.52 10.17 26.03
C THR A 22 -23.72 10.01 24.74
N LEU A 23 -22.55 9.37 24.84
CA LEU A 23 -21.87 8.79 23.68
C LEU A 23 -22.93 7.89 23.00
N PRO A 24 -23.15 8.02 21.68
CA PRO A 24 -23.97 7.06 20.97
C PRO A 24 -23.41 5.66 21.25
N ALA A 25 -24.32 4.70 21.47
CA ALA A 25 -23.98 3.31 21.63
C ALA A 25 -23.05 2.91 20.46
N ALA A 26 -22.03 2.11 20.75
CA ALA A 26 -21.24 1.45 19.72
C ALA A 26 -22.21 0.77 18.75
N ASP A 27 -22.02 1.03 17.45
CA ASP A 27 -22.73 0.32 16.39
C ASP A 27 -22.63 -1.19 16.69
N ASP A 28 -23.78 -1.86 16.83
CA ASP A 28 -23.90 -3.29 17.16
C ASP A 28 -23.52 -4.21 15.96
N ALA A 29 -22.82 -3.72 14.96
CA ALA A 29 -22.26 -4.58 13.93
C ALA A 29 -21.22 -5.52 14.55
N ALA A 30 -21.26 -6.80 14.17
CA ALA A 30 -20.26 -7.78 14.61
C ALA A 30 -18.86 -7.22 14.34
N PRO A 31 -17.97 -7.18 15.33
CA PRO A 31 -16.64 -6.58 15.10
C PRO A 31 -15.89 -7.41 14.08
N ILE A 32 -15.19 -6.72 13.14
CA ILE A 32 -14.19 -7.36 12.26
C ILE A 32 -13.34 -8.30 13.11
N ARG A 33 -13.10 -9.52 12.63
CA ARG A 33 -12.34 -10.50 13.40
C ARG A 33 -11.39 -11.27 12.51
N PHE A 34 -10.12 -11.27 12.89
CA PHE A 34 -9.08 -12.05 12.25
C PHE A 34 -8.65 -13.24 13.08
N GLU A 35 -8.25 -14.31 12.39
CA GLU A 35 -7.54 -15.47 12.92
C GLU A 35 -6.18 -15.59 12.21
N GLU A 36 -5.11 -15.80 12.97
CA GLU A 36 -3.82 -16.11 12.37
C GLU A 36 -3.78 -17.56 11.91
N VAL A 37 -3.58 -17.76 10.59
CA VAL A 37 -3.59 -19.08 9.95
C VAL A 37 -2.23 -19.49 9.37
N THR A 38 -1.17 -18.70 9.59
CA THR A 38 0.17 -18.91 9.01
C THR A 38 0.66 -20.34 9.13
N ALA A 39 0.53 -20.96 10.31
CA ALA A 39 0.98 -22.33 10.54
C ALA A 39 0.21 -23.38 9.72
N ALA A 40 -1.06 -23.10 9.36
CA ALA A 40 -1.90 -23.99 8.58
C ALA A 40 -1.58 -23.93 7.07
N THR A 41 -0.97 -22.84 6.61
CA THR A 41 -0.73 -22.60 5.18
C THR A 41 0.35 -23.48 4.57
N GLY A 42 1.28 -24.01 5.38
CA GLY A 42 2.44 -24.77 4.91
C GLY A 42 3.56 -23.91 4.32
N ILE A 43 3.46 -22.59 4.38
CA ILE A 43 4.49 -21.66 3.94
C ILE A 43 5.70 -21.78 4.86
N ALA A 44 6.84 -22.25 4.32
CA ALA A 44 8.10 -22.43 5.04
C ALA A 44 9.08 -21.26 4.78
N PHE A 45 8.55 -20.07 4.60
CA PHE A 45 9.31 -18.85 4.35
C PHE A 45 9.67 -18.15 5.66
N VAL A 46 10.92 -17.69 5.76
CA VAL A 46 11.38 -16.79 6.81
C VAL A 46 12.13 -15.65 6.15
N HIS A 47 11.67 -14.44 6.38
CA HIS A 47 12.36 -13.26 5.88
C HIS A 47 13.73 -13.11 6.53
N ASP A 48 14.74 -12.75 5.76
CA ASP A 48 16.09 -12.45 6.20
C ASP A 48 16.47 -11.04 5.71
N ASP A 49 16.76 -10.12 6.60
CA ASP A 49 17.13 -8.75 6.27
C ASP A 49 18.62 -8.58 5.91
N GLY A 50 19.34 -9.66 5.73
CA GLY A 50 20.78 -9.67 5.40
C GLY A 50 21.69 -9.25 6.56
N SER A 51 21.14 -8.94 7.74
CA SER A 51 21.92 -8.36 8.83
C SER A 51 23.03 -9.27 9.35
N GLY A 52 24.25 -8.71 9.38
CA GLY A 52 25.45 -9.32 9.98
C GLY A 52 25.98 -8.51 11.18
N GLY A 53 25.16 -7.64 11.78
CA GLY A 53 25.55 -6.77 12.90
C GLY A 53 26.28 -5.48 12.51
N ARG A 54 26.43 -5.24 11.21
CA ARG A 54 27.06 -4.02 10.66
C ARG A 54 26.12 -2.83 10.59
N ARG A 55 24.81 -3.03 10.65
CA ARG A 55 23.76 -2.03 10.56
C ARG A 55 23.83 -1.20 9.28
N TYR A 56 23.86 -1.89 8.17
CA TYR A 56 23.79 -1.29 6.85
C TYR A 56 22.39 -0.75 6.56
N MET A 57 22.31 0.30 5.76
CA MET A 57 21.03 0.90 5.39
C MET A 57 20.04 -0.10 4.75
N PRO A 58 20.43 -1.01 3.87
CA PRO A 58 19.50 -2.00 3.31
C PRO A 58 18.80 -2.89 4.35
N GLU A 59 19.43 -3.19 5.50
CA GLU A 59 18.84 -4.03 6.55
C GLU A 59 17.52 -3.48 7.12
N ILE A 60 17.25 -2.17 7.00
CA ILE A 60 16.05 -1.53 7.52
C ILE A 60 14.95 -1.36 6.46
N VAL A 61 15.31 -1.37 5.18
CA VAL A 61 14.39 -1.24 4.05
C VAL A 61 13.95 -2.65 3.65
N SER A 62 13.12 -3.26 4.47
CA SER A 62 12.58 -4.59 4.21
C SER A 62 11.30 -4.50 3.40
N ALA A 63 10.88 -5.57 2.89
CA ALA A 63 10.07 -5.84 1.73
C ALA A 63 8.55 -5.72 1.93
N GLY A 64 7.85 -5.38 0.85
CA GLY A 64 6.40 -5.53 0.69
C GLY A 64 6.06 -6.81 -0.10
N PRO A 65 5.06 -7.59 0.34
CA PRO A 65 4.59 -8.75 -0.41
C PRO A 65 3.78 -8.33 -1.63
N ALA A 66 3.68 -9.23 -2.64
CA ALA A 66 2.74 -9.06 -3.73
C ALA A 66 1.75 -10.23 -3.76
N THR A 67 0.49 -9.92 -4.07
CA THR A 67 -0.61 -10.89 -4.24
C THR A 67 -1.15 -10.80 -5.66
N PHE A 68 -1.26 -11.92 -6.36
CA PHE A 68 -1.76 -12.01 -7.73
C PHE A 68 -2.03 -13.45 -8.13
N ASP A 69 -2.86 -13.67 -9.12
CA ASP A 69 -3.17 -14.99 -9.70
C ASP A 69 -2.22 -15.25 -10.86
N TYR A 70 -1.02 -15.85 -10.57
CA TYR A 70 0.04 -15.96 -11.57
C TYR A 70 -0.21 -17.02 -12.64
N ASP A 71 -0.98 -18.07 -12.34
CA ASP A 71 -1.26 -19.17 -13.26
C ASP A 71 -2.71 -19.16 -13.79
N LEU A 72 -3.46 -18.10 -13.47
CA LEU A 72 -4.84 -17.82 -13.86
C LEU A 72 -5.81 -18.96 -13.47
N ASP A 73 -5.53 -19.64 -12.34
CA ASP A 73 -6.41 -20.69 -11.82
C ASP A 73 -7.57 -20.14 -10.98
N GLY A 74 -7.63 -18.83 -10.80
CA GLY A 74 -8.66 -18.07 -10.09
C GLY A 74 -8.32 -17.83 -8.61
N ARG A 75 -7.26 -18.41 -8.07
CA ARG A 75 -6.81 -18.22 -6.70
C ARG A 75 -5.66 -17.23 -6.62
N ILE A 76 -5.65 -16.43 -5.58
CA ILE A 76 -4.58 -15.48 -5.34
C ILE A 76 -3.35 -16.17 -4.74
N ASP A 77 -2.22 -16.02 -5.40
CA ASP A 77 -0.90 -16.50 -4.99
C ASP A 77 -0.10 -15.40 -4.30
N LEU A 78 1.05 -15.75 -3.70
CA LEU A 78 1.87 -14.81 -2.95
C LEU A 78 3.30 -14.77 -3.51
N TRP A 79 3.81 -13.56 -3.74
CA TRP A 79 5.24 -13.31 -3.90
C TRP A 79 5.78 -12.69 -2.61
N LEU A 80 6.73 -13.38 -1.98
CA LEU A 80 7.38 -12.97 -0.74
C LEU A 80 8.84 -12.64 -1.03
N PRO A 81 9.21 -11.35 -1.19
CA PRO A 81 10.59 -10.95 -1.38
C PRO A 81 11.43 -11.22 -0.12
N ASN A 82 12.70 -11.50 -0.30
CA ASN A 82 13.64 -11.76 0.79
C ASN A 82 14.89 -10.90 0.63
N GLY A 83 15.59 -10.65 1.73
CA GLY A 83 16.91 -10.03 1.67
C GLY A 83 17.96 -10.97 1.07
N ALA A 84 19.20 -10.54 1.10
CA ALA A 84 20.36 -11.33 0.69
C ALA A 84 21.50 -11.16 1.69
N ASP A 85 22.48 -12.06 1.65
CA ASP A 85 23.68 -11.93 2.47
C ASP A 85 24.42 -10.63 2.15
N LEU A 86 24.62 -9.80 3.16
CA LEU A 86 25.38 -8.55 3.07
C LEU A 86 26.85 -8.79 3.49
N PRO A 87 27.79 -7.90 3.11
CA PRO A 87 29.19 -8.05 3.49
C PRO A 87 29.40 -8.24 5.00
N GLY A 88 30.01 -9.36 5.36
CA GLY A 88 30.26 -9.75 6.75
C GLY A 88 29.27 -10.75 7.33
N THR A 89 28.32 -11.23 6.56
CA THR A 89 27.47 -12.38 6.93
C THR A 89 28.30 -13.66 6.88
N ASP A 90 28.43 -14.33 8.04
CA ASP A 90 29.21 -15.57 8.18
C ASP A 90 28.53 -16.47 9.22
N PRO A 91 28.18 -17.75 8.88
CA PRO A 91 28.22 -18.32 7.55
C PRO A 91 27.16 -17.73 6.59
N PRO A 92 27.31 -17.83 5.26
CA PRO A 92 26.30 -17.42 4.29
C PRO A 92 24.99 -18.16 4.50
N ARG A 93 23.86 -17.42 4.50
CA ARG A 93 22.50 -17.97 4.68
C ARG A 93 21.80 -18.23 3.36
N ARG A 94 22.13 -17.44 2.33
CA ARG A 94 21.56 -17.47 0.97
C ARG A 94 20.04 -17.41 0.95
N PRO A 95 19.41 -16.43 1.59
CA PRO A 95 17.97 -16.28 1.50
C PRO A 95 17.56 -15.98 0.05
N HIS A 96 16.34 -16.35 -0.29
CA HIS A 96 15.76 -16.10 -1.61
C HIS A 96 14.28 -15.79 -1.47
N ALA A 97 13.73 -15.07 -2.44
CA ALA A 97 12.31 -14.81 -2.53
C ALA A 97 11.52 -16.11 -2.76
N MET A 98 10.23 -16.11 -2.41
CA MET A 98 9.34 -17.25 -2.56
C MET A 98 8.10 -16.87 -3.38
N LEU A 99 7.81 -17.64 -4.43
CA LEU A 99 6.50 -17.70 -5.05
C LEU A 99 5.71 -18.84 -4.40
N ALA A 100 4.69 -18.50 -3.64
CA ALA A 100 3.83 -19.46 -2.96
C ALA A 100 2.51 -19.61 -3.72
N ARG A 101 2.32 -20.75 -4.38
CA ARG A 101 1.10 -21.08 -5.11
C ARG A 101 -0.01 -21.46 -4.14
N ASN A 102 -1.18 -20.87 -4.31
CA ASN A 102 -2.39 -21.17 -3.54
C ASN A 102 -3.07 -22.46 -4.04
N LEU A 103 -3.20 -23.44 -3.17
CA LEU A 103 -3.83 -24.73 -3.45
C LEU A 103 -5.30 -24.79 -3.00
N GLY A 104 -5.81 -23.66 -2.45
CA GLY A 104 -7.12 -23.59 -1.81
C GLY A 104 -7.11 -24.18 -0.39
N GLY A 105 -8.13 -23.79 0.40
CA GLY A 105 -8.28 -24.29 1.77
C GLY A 105 -7.10 -23.94 2.69
N TRP A 106 -6.57 -22.74 2.55
CA TRP A 106 -5.44 -22.21 3.32
C TRP A 106 -4.15 -23.02 3.18
N ARG A 107 -3.92 -23.59 2.01
CA ARG A 107 -2.71 -24.35 1.73
C ARG A 107 -1.95 -23.75 0.57
N PHE A 108 -0.68 -23.53 0.77
CA PHE A 108 0.23 -23.03 -0.26
C PHE A 108 1.38 -24.00 -0.50
N ALA A 109 1.93 -23.97 -1.70
CA ALA A 109 3.11 -24.73 -2.08
C ALA A 109 4.19 -23.80 -2.62
N ASP A 110 5.44 -24.06 -2.29
CA ASP A 110 6.56 -23.33 -2.90
C ASP A 110 6.67 -23.70 -4.39
N ALA A 111 6.37 -22.76 -5.25
CA ALA A 111 6.46 -22.86 -6.70
C ALA A 111 7.73 -22.22 -7.27
N THR A 112 8.56 -21.57 -6.46
CA THR A 112 9.72 -20.75 -6.88
C THR A 112 10.63 -21.45 -7.87
N GLY A 113 11.03 -22.67 -7.55
CA GLY A 113 11.93 -23.46 -8.41
C GLY A 113 11.24 -23.95 -9.69
N GLN A 114 9.96 -24.33 -9.62
CA GLN A 114 9.19 -24.79 -10.77
C GLN A 114 8.88 -23.64 -11.73
N ALA A 115 8.59 -22.46 -11.19
CA ALA A 115 8.33 -21.25 -11.95
C ALA A 115 9.60 -20.61 -12.53
N GLY A 116 10.81 -21.10 -12.20
CA GLY A 116 12.06 -20.50 -12.68
C GLY A 116 12.44 -19.17 -12.03
N MET A 117 11.81 -18.82 -10.90
CA MET A 117 11.97 -17.52 -10.22
C MET A 117 13.00 -17.55 -9.08
N PHE A 118 13.87 -18.55 -9.03
CA PHE A 118 14.90 -18.61 -8.00
C PHE A 118 15.89 -17.45 -8.15
N HIS A 119 16.00 -16.62 -7.13
CA HIS A 119 16.76 -15.39 -7.17
C HIS A 119 17.32 -15.01 -5.79
N GLU A 120 18.64 -14.86 -5.70
CA GLU A 120 19.37 -14.46 -4.49
C GLU A 120 19.67 -12.94 -4.49
N ALA A 121 18.71 -12.09 -4.85
CA ALA A 121 18.89 -10.64 -4.72
C ALA A 121 18.33 -10.12 -3.39
N PHE A 122 18.79 -8.95 -2.97
CA PHE A 122 18.24 -8.25 -1.84
C PHE A 122 16.92 -7.58 -2.27
N GLY A 123 15.82 -8.33 -2.14
CA GLY A 123 14.49 -7.86 -2.53
C GLY A 123 13.95 -6.80 -1.57
N VAL A 124 13.35 -5.78 -2.15
CA VAL A 124 12.74 -4.64 -1.44
C VAL A 124 11.24 -4.61 -1.63
N GLY A 125 10.76 -4.87 -2.83
CA GLY A 125 9.34 -4.86 -3.14
C GLY A 125 9.07 -5.41 -4.53
N ALA A 126 7.79 -5.40 -4.92
CA ALA A 126 7.39 -5.79 -6.26
C ALA A 126 6.09 -5.11 -6.69
N THR A 127 5.88 -5.07 -8.00
CA THR A 127 4.61 -4.77 -8.63
C THR A 127 4.31 -5.81 -9.72
N VAL A 128 3.05 -5.92 -10.10
CA VAL A 128 2.55 -6.93 -11.04
C VAL A 128 1.69 -6.26 -12.10
N GLY A 129 1.81 -6.70 -13.35
CA GLY A 129 0.98 -6.28 -14.47
C GLY A 129 1.42 -6.98 -15.75
N ASP A 130 0.55 -7.07 -16.74
CA ASP A 130 0.78 -7.66 -18.05
C ASP A 130 1.47 -6.62 -18.95
N VAL A 131 2.82 -6.64 -19.00
CA VAL A 131 3.61 -5.62 -19.70
C VAL A 131 3.74 -5.86 -21.21
N ASP A 132 3.38 -7.04 -21.70
CA ASP A 132 3.46 -7.36 -23.13
C ASP A 132 2.10 -7.69 -23.77
N GLY A 133 1.01 -7.54 -23.00
CA GLY A 133 -0.38 -7.69 -23.45
C GLY A 133 -0.79 -9.12 -23.77
N ASP A 134 -0.03 -10.14 -23.33
CA ASP A 134 -0.30 -11.54 -23.63
C ASP A 134 -1.39 -12.17 -22.75
N GLY A 135 -1.79 -11.48 -21.67
CA GLY A 135 -2.87 -11.86 -20.76
C GLY A 135 -2.40 -12.54 -19.49
N PHE A 136 -1.10 -12.70 -19.28
CA PHE A 136 -0.50 -13.27 -18.08
C PHE A 136 0.23 -12.18 -17.28
N PRO A 137 0.03 -12.11 -15.95
CA PRO A 137 0.64 -11.06 -15.16
C PRO A 137 2.15 -11.31 -15.00
N ASP A 138 2.94 -10.30 -15.36
CA ASP A 138 4.39 -10.25 -15.17
C ASP A 138 4.73 -9.67 -13.81
N LEU A 139 5.98 -9.86 -13.34
CA LEU A 139 6.42 -9.34 -12.05
C LEU A 139 7.69 -8.50 -12.19
N TYR A 140 7.63 -7.24 -11.71
CA TYR A 140 8.78 -6.37 -11.60
C TYR A 140 9.19 -6.20 -10.14
N ALA A 141 10.37 -6.71 -9.79
CA ALA A 141 10.90 -6.66 -8.42
C ALA A 141 11.91 -5.54 -8.24
N SER A 142 11.70 -4.75 -7.22
CA SER A 142 12.65 -3.76 -6.70
C SER A 142 13.67 -4.44 -5.78
N ASN A 143 14.94 -4.10 -5.93
CA ASN A 143 16.03 -4.68 -5.18
C ASN A 143 17.02 -3.60 -4.68
N PHE A 144 17.84 -3.96 -3.72
CA PHE A 144 19.13 -3.30 -3.57
C PHE A 144 20.10 -3.94 -4.58
N GLY A 145 20.53 -3.18 -5.56
CA GLY A 145 21.15 -3.64 -6.78
C GLY A 145 20.16 -3.74 -7.95
N PRO A 146 20.50 -4.44 -9.03
CA PRO A 146 19.67 -4.50 -10.22
C PRO A 146 18.25 -4.98 -9.94
N LYS A 147 17.26 -4.22 -10.39
CA LYS A 147 15.85 -4.62 -10.40
C LYS A 147 15.65 -5.77 -11.38
N ARG A 148 14.51 -6.47 -11.30
CA ARG A 148 14.24 -7.62 -12.15
C ARG A 148 12.84 -7.59 -12.71
N LEU A 149 12.75 -7.86 -14.02
CA LEU A 149 11.49 -8.12 -14.71
C LEU A 149 11.43 -9.60 -15.10
N TRP A 150 10.46 -10.30 -14.54
CA TRP A 150 10.11 -11.66 -14.95
C TRP A 150 8.88 -11.64 -15.81
N ARG A 151 9.02 -12.10 -17.05
CA ARG A 151 7.91 -12.32 -17.95
C ARG A 151 7.27 -13.68 -17.66
N ASN A 152 5.95 -13.69 -17.48
CA ASN A 152 5.13 -14.89 -17.35
C ASN A 152 4.95 -15.56 -18.71
N MET A 153 5.18 -16.86 -18.80
CA MET A 153 5.10 -17.61 -20.06
C MET A 153 3.73 -18.28 -20.28
N GLY A 154 2.78 -18.09 -19.34
CA GLY A 154 1.44 -18.67 -19.43
C GLY A 154 1.35 -20.18 -19.20
N ASP A 155 2.46 -20.83 -18.87
CA ASP A 155 2.54 -22.25 -18.57
C ASP A 155 2.92 -22.53 -17.12
N GLY A 156 2.85 -21.50 -16.28
CA GLY A 156 3.25 -21.51 -14.86
C GLY A 156 4.75 -21.26 -14.65
N THR A 157 5.49 -20.88 -15.70
CA THR A 157 6.91 -20.50 -15.61
C THR A 157 7.14 -19.05 -15.97
N PHE A 158 8.25 -18.51 -15.49
CA PHE A 158 8.71 -17.14 -15.77
C PHE A 158 10.10 -17.14 -16.39
N VAL A 159 10.38 -16.12 -17.19
CA VAL A 159 11.70 -15.85 -17.78
C VAL A 159 12.20 -14.49 -17.34
N ASP A 160 13.44 -14.42 -16.85
CA ASP A 160 14.10 -13.14 -16.54
C ASP A 160 14.44 -12.42 -17.86
N VAL A 161 13.72 -11.36 -18.14
CA VAL A 161 13.90 -10.51 -19.33
C VAL A 161 14.58 -9.18 -19.02
N THR A 162 15.04 -8.96 -17.79
CA THR A 162 15.62 -7.70 -17.30
C THR A 162 16.64 -7.09 -18.25
N GLY A 163 17.60 -7.92 -18.71
CA GLY A 163 18.68 -7.45 -19.58
C GLY A 163 18.23 -7.13 -20.99
N SER A 164 17.31 -7.92 -21.57
CA SER A 164 16.75 -7.66 -22.90
C SER A 164 15.77 -6.49 -22.88
N ALA A 165 14.99 -6.35 -21.81
CA ALA A 165 14.06 -5.25 -21.61
C ALA A 165 14.74 -3.93 -21.24
N GLY A 166 15.94 -3.95 -20.68
CA GLY A 166 16.68 -2.74 -20.31
C GLY A 166 16.28 -2.10 -18.98
N VAL A 167 15.60 -2.80 -18.09
CA VAL A 167 14.96 -2.25 -16.88
C VAL A 167 15.70 -2.51 -15.56
N GLY A 168 16.99 -2.84 -15.61
CA GLY A 168 17.77 -3.22 -14.41
C GLY A 168 18.06 -2.08 -13.44
N ASP A 169 18.03 -0.82 -13.86
CA ASP A 169 18.22 0.40 -13.06
C ASP A 169 19.53 0.45 -12.22
N GLY A 170 20.54 -0.30 -12.59
CA GLY A 170 21.88 -0.29 -11.97
C GLY A 170 21.89 -0.77 -10.51
N ASP A 171 22.83 -0.21 -9.72
CA ASP A 171 23.10 -0.62 -8.35
C ASP A 171 22.35 0.25 -7.31
N LYS A 172 21.22 0.84 -7.67
CA LYS A 172 20.46 1.68 -6.75
C LYS A 172 19.86 0.86 -5.61
N LEU A 173 19.73 1.47 -4.43
CA LEU A 173 18.85 0.96 -3.39
C LEU A 173 17.42 1.33 -3.79
N GLY A 174 16.69 0.36 -4.28
CA GLY A 174 15.32 0.53 -4.72
C GLY A 174 14.35 0.78 -3.56
N ALA A 175 13.16 1.23 -3.92
CA ALA A 175 12.03 1.45 -3.03
C ALA A 175 10.74 0.94 -3.69
N GLY A 176 9.61 1.60 -3.52
CA GLY A 176 8.36 1.27 -4.18
C GLY A 176 8.49 1.26 -5.71
N VAL A 177 7.75 0.37 -6.35
CA VAL A 177 7.61 0.29 -7.80
C VAL A 177 6.14 0.22 -8.15
N ALA A 178 5.78 0.78 -9.31
CA ALA A 178 4.42 0.76 -9.84
C ALA A 178 4.44 0.63 -11.36
N MET A 179 3.32 0.18 -11.92
CA MET A 179 3.07 0.23 -13.36
C MET A 179 1.93 1.20 -13.63
N LEU A 180 2.02 1.91 -14.74
CA LEU A 180 1.02 2.85 -15.23
C LEU A 180 1.16 2.99 -16.74
N ASP A 181 0.10 3.41 -17.41
CA ASP A 181 0.15 3.89 -18.79
C ASP A 181 0.43 5.39 -18.74
N ALA A 182 1.70 5.78 -18.89
CA ALA A 182 2.15 7.14 -18.65
C ALA A 182 1.92 8.09 -19.84
N ASP A 183 1.95 7.58 -21.07
CA ASP A 183 1.82 8.39 -22.29
C ASP A 183 0.55 8.13 -23.10
N GLY A 184 -0.36 7.30 -22.58
CA GLY A 184 -1.68 7.04 -23.15
C GLY A 184 -1.64 6.14 -24.39
N ASP A 185 -0.56 5.36 -24.57
CA ASP A 185 -0.41 4.48 -25.73
C ASP A 185 -1.03 3.08 -25.50
N GLY A 186 -1.37 2.76 -24.26
CA GLY A 186 -2.04 1.51 -23.86
C GLY A 186 -1.10 0.44 -23.33
N ASP A 187 0.20 0.66 -23.32
CA ASP A 187 1.19 -0.25 -22.75
C ASP A 187 1.52 0.16 -21.30
N LEU A 188 1.88 -0.80 -20.44
CA LEU A 188 2.26 -0.49 -19.06
C LEU A 188 3.73 -0.10 -18.98
N ASP A 189 3.99 1.12 -18.53
CA ASP A 189 5.29 1.65 -18.17
C ASP A 189 5.69 1.27 -16.75
N LEU A 190 6.98 1.34 -16.40
CA LEU A 190 7.51 0.98 -15.10
C LEU A 190 8.04 2.22 -14.36
N TYR A 191 7.39 2.57 -13.26
CA TYR A 191 7.91 3.55 -12.31
C TYR A 191 8.73 2.86 -11.22
N ALA A 192 9.92 3.38 -10.94
CA ALA A 192 10.83 2.83 -9.96
C ALA A 192 11.37 3.93 -9.04
N ALA A 193 10.83 4.00 -7.82
CA ALA A 193 11.38 4.86 -6.78
C ALA A 193 12.74 4.34 -6.29
N SER A 194 13.56 5.28 -5.86
CA SER A 194 14.90 5.02 -5.35
C SER A 194 15.08 5.65 -3.98
N TYR A 195 15.77 4.96 -3.06
CA TYR A 195 15.94 5.48 -1.72
C TYR A 195 17.17 6.38 -1.63
N VAL A 196 18.32 5.84 -1.20
CA VAL A 196 19.52 6.64 -0.99
C VAL A 196 20.76 6.01 -1.65
N ARG A 197 21.78 6.83 -1.89
CA ARG A 197 23.09 6.39 -2.40
C ARG A 197 23.89 5.74 -1.28
N PHE A 198 23.64 4.46 -1.05
CA PHE A 198 24.35 3.69 -0.04
C PHE A 198 25.61 3.01 -0.63
N SER A 199 26.68 2.96 0.17
CA SER A 199 27.90 2.21 -0.12
C SER A 199 28.40 1.49 1.13
N PHE A 200 28.89 0.29 0.97
CA PHE A 200 29.54 -0.45 2.07
C PHE A 200 30.91 0.10 2.43
N GLU A 201 31.56 0.79 1.50
CA GLU A 201 32.89 1.37 1.72
C GLU A 201 32.84 2.49 2.77
N GLY A 202 33.71 2.41 3.76
CA GLY A 202 33.80 3.40 4.84
C GLY A 202 32.61 3.40 5.81
N HIS A 203 31.66 2.48 5.71
CA HIS A 203 30.51 2.43 6.60
C HIS A 203 30.90 2.18 8.05
N VAL A 204 30.43 3.01 8.96
CA VAL A 204 30.58 2.91 10.40
C VAL A 204 29.25 3.17 11.09
N SER A 205 28.71 2.21 11.81
CA SER A 205 27.47 2.38 12.55
C SER A 205 27.56 3.50 13.59
N PRO A 206 26.67 4.49 13.57
CA PRO A 206 26.59 5.50 14.63
C PRO A 206 26.15 4.85 15.95
N LYS A 207 26.35 5.58 17.06
CA LYS A 207 25.96 5.09 18.39
C LYS A 207 25.21 6.17 19.16
N ILE A 208 24.09 5.78 19.75
CA ILE A 208 23.35 6.61 20.71
C ILE A 208 23.56 5.99 22.10
N ARG A 209 24.08 6.76 23.06
CA ARG A 209 24.42 6.29 24.43
C ARG A 209 25.25 5.00 24.44
N GLY A 210 26.15 4.82 23.45
CA GLY A 210 27.02 3.65 23.33
C GLY A 210 26.37 2.43 22.63
N VAL A 211 25.10 2.48 22.29
CA VAL A 211 24.38 1.41 21.58
C VAL A 211 24.41 1.72 20.08
N PRO A 212 24.79 0.76 19.21
CA PRO A 212 24.78 0.96 17.77
C PRO A 212 23.36 1.22 17.24
N VAL A 213 23.24 2.15 16.29
CA VAL A 213 22.00 2.48 15.57
C VAL A 213 22.27 2.48 14.07
N TYR A 214 21.20 2.58 13.29
CA TYR A 214 21.30 2.81 11.85
C TYR A 214 21.49 4.30 11.55
N HIS A 215 22.10 4.62 10.42
CA HIS A 215 22.05 5.96 9.85
C HIS A 215 20.62 6.32 9.43
N GLY A 216 20.30 7.60 9.40
CA GLY A 216 19.08 8.11 8.78
C GLY A 216 19.31 8.45 7.29
N PRO A 217 18.24 8.62 6.48
CA PRO A 217 18.39 8.94 5.06
C PRO A 217 19.10 10.29 4.83
N ARG A 218 19.03 11.23 5.77
CA ARG A 218 19.74 12.52 5.69
C ARG A 218 21.26 12.44 5.73
N ASP A 219 21.80 11.27 6.08
CA ASP A 219 23.25 11.03 6.07
C ASP A 219 23.78 10.64 4.68
N TYR A 220 22.89 10.50 3.71
CA TYR A 220 23.19 10.07 2.35
C TYR A 220 22.61 11.03 1.31
N GLU A 221 23.17 10.99 0.11
CA GLU A 221 22.55 11.62 -1.05
C GLU A 221 21.35 10.78 -1.52
N ALA A 222 20.29 11.44 -1.96
CA ALA A 222 19.15 10.77 -2.60
C ALA A 222 19.47 10.40 -4.05
N TRP A 223 18.79 9.37 -4.57
CA TRP A 223 18.73 9.08 -5.98
C TRP A 223 17.49 9.75 -6.61
N PRO A 224 17.54 10.22 -7.86
CA PRO A 224 16.32 10.47 -8.61
C PRO A 224 15.63 9.13 -8.92
N ASP A 225 14.30 9.19 -9.03
CA ASP A 225 13.50 8.06 -9.48
C ASP A 225 13.64 7.84 -10.98
N THR A 226 13.19 6.68 -11.46
CA THR A 226 13.28 6.29 -12.86
C THR A 226 11.90 5.97 -13.41
N LEU A 227 11.58 6.45 -14.61
CA LEU A 227 10.47 5.99 -15.42
C LEU A 227 11.02 5.26 -16.65
N PHE A 228 10.64 4.03 -16.82
CA PHE A 228 10.93 3.24 -18.02
C PHE A 228 9.67 3.20 -18.88
N ARG A 229 9.70 3.87 -20.03
CA ARG A 229 8.64 3.81 -21.02
C ARG A 229 8.71 2.48 -21.76
N ASN A 230 7.58 1.79 -21.85
CA ASN A 230 7.41 0.59 -22.67
C ASN A 230 7.38 0.98 -24.16
N GLU A 231 8.12 0.29 -25.02
CA GLU A 231 8.15 0.56 -26.46
C GLU A 231 7.21 -0.40 -27.24
N GLY A 232 6.42 -1.22 -26.56
CA GLY A 232 5.48 -2.17 -27.15
C GLY A 232 6.12 -3.37 -27.84
N ASP A 233 7.42 -3.52 -27.79
CA ASP A 233 8.19 -4.61 -28.43
C ASP A 233 8.96 -5.49 -27.41
N GLY A 234 8.65 -5.31 -26.12
CA GLY A 234 9.31 -6.01 -25.01
C GLY A 234 10.58 -5.31 -24.51
N THR A 235 10.91 -4.12 -25.04
CA THR A 235 11.98 -3.26 -24.55
C THR A 235 11.44 -2.00 -23.89
N PHE A 236 12.24 -1.41 -23.02
CA PHE A 236 11.88 -0.18 -22.31
C PHE A 236 13.00 0.86 -22.44
N THR A 237 12.62 2.13 -22.45
CA THR A 237 13.54 3.26 -22.47
C THR A 237 13.47 4.05 -21.17
N ASP A 238 14.60 4.27 -20.48
CA ASP A 238 14.67 5.20 -19.35
C ASP A 238 14.43 6.64 -19.86
N VAL A 239 13.25 7.18 -19.55
CA VAL A 239 12.83 8.54 -19.91
C VAL A 239 12.81 9.48 -18.71
N GLY A 240 13.26 9.05 -17.53
CA GLY A 240 13.16 9.80 -16.29
C GLY A 240 13.74 11.21 -16.36
N ALA A 241 14.88 11.40 -17.04
CA ALA A 241 15.47 12.71 -17.21
C ALA A 241 14.69 13.61 -18.20
N GLU A 242 14.01 13.02 -19.19
CA GLU A 242 13.31 13.75 -20.25
C GLU A 242 11.87 14.08 -19.87
N CYS A 243 11.24 13.18 -19.09
CA CYS A 243 9.83 13.29 -18.70
C CYS A 243 9.58 14.20 -17.48
N GLY A 244 10.64 14.64 -16.78
CA GLY A 244 10.52 15.51 -15.60
C GLY A 244 10.67 14.82 -14.25
N ILE A 245 10.46 13.51 -14.14
CA ILE A 245 10.60 12.73 -12.89
C ILE A 245 12.03 12.82 -12.35
N GLY A 246 13.04 12.67 -13.21
CA GLY A 246 14.44 12.75 -12.82
C GLY A 246 14.96 14.16 -12.47
N ALA A 247 14.11 15.20 -12.54
CA ALA A 247 14.49 16.57 -12.19
C ALA A 247 14.68 16.81 -10.69
N VAL A 248 14.09 15.96 -9.85
CA VAL A 248 14.19 16.01 -8.40
C VAL A 248 14.68 14.66 -7.86
N ALA A 249 15.23 14.66 -6.64
CA ALA A 249 15.67 13.46 -5.96
C ALA A 249 15.15 13.45 -4.52
N GLY A 250 14.63 12.33 -4.09
CA GLY A 250 14.10 12.10 -2.76
C GLY A 250 14.56 10.76 -2.18
N ALA A 251 14.37 10.56 -0.88
CA ALA A 251 14.56 9.26 -0.26
C ALA A 251 13.24 8.47 -0.40
N GLY A 252 12.98 7.99 -1.61
CA GLY A 252 11.73 7.35 -2.00
C GLY A 252 11.41 6.10 -1.17
N MET A 253 10.13 5.90 -0.83
CA MET A 253 9.60 4.76 -0.10
C MET A 253 8.39 4.15 -0.80
N GLY A 254 7.18 4.37 -0.32
CA GLY A 254 5.94 3.92 -0.95
C GLY A 254 5.59 4.77 -2.18
N VAL A 255 4.94 4.14 -3.14
CA VAL A 255 4.42 4.77 -4.36
C VAL A 255 2.99 4.32 -4.56
N VAL A 256 2.15 5.21 -5.06
CA VAL A 256 0.84 4.88 -5.62
C VAL A 256 0.60 5.75 -6.85
N CYS A 257 0.05 5.15 -7.89
CA CYS A 257 -0.40 5.84 -9.10
C CYS A 257 -1.91 6.02 -9.02
N LEU A 258 -2.41 7.22 -9.34
CA LEU A 258 -3.83 7.56 -9.32
C LEU A 258 -4.09 8.81 -10.18
N ASP A 259 -5.33 9.00 -10.62
CA ASP A 259 -5.80 10.26 -11.22
C ASP A 259 -6.03 11.29 -10.09
N ALA A 260 -4.98 12.06 -9.73
CA ALA A 260 -4.98 12.92 -8.54
C ALA A 260 -5.71 14.25 -8.74
N ASP A 261 -5.86 14.74 -9.97
CA ASP A 261 -6.53 16.01 -10.29
C ASP A 261 -7.83 15.85 -11.11
N ASP A 262 -8.26 14.58 -11.32
CA ASP A 262 -9.48 14.18 -12.03
C ASP A 262 -9.46 14.57 -13.53
N ASP A 263 -8.29 14.70 -14.15
CA ASP A 263 -8.16 15.01 -15.57
C ASP A 263 -8.18 13.75 -16.48
N GLY A 264 -8.00 12.58 -15.89
CA GLY A 264 -8.07 11.27 -16.55
C GLY A 264 -6.73 10.67 -16.90
N ASP A 265 -5.65 11.35 -16.57
CA ASP A 265 -4.30 10.89 -16.76
C ASP A 265 -3.75 10.35 -15.42
N THR A 266 -2.91 9.34 -15.47
CA THR A 266 -2.39 8.73 -14.25
C THR A 266 -1.19 9.51 -13.73
N ASP A 267 -1.30 10.04 -12.51
CA ASP A 267 -0.24 10.71 -11.75
C ASP A 267 0.53 9.74 -10.86
N VAL A 268 1.69 10.16 -10.35
CA VAL A 268 2.51 9.35 -9.46
C VAL A 268 2.75 10.07 -8.14
N PHE A 269 2.23 9.53 -7.05
CA PHE A 269 2.49 10.02 -5.70
C PHE A 269 3.57 9.18 -5.02
N VAL A 270 4.66 9.84 -4.61
CA VAL A 270 5.86 9.21 -4.03
C VAL A 270 6.10 9.73 -2.64
N LEU A 271 6.21 8.83 -1.69
CA LEU A 271 6.59 9.14 -0.32
C LEU A 271 8.10 9.25 -0.19
N ASN A 272 8.55 10.26 0.54
CA ASN A 272 9.95 10.44 0.86
C ASN A 272 10.20 10.37 2.38
N ASP A 273 11.20 9.59 2.80
CA ASP A 273 11.59 9.48 4.20
C ASP A 273 12.31 10.76 4.67
N VAL A 274 11.73 11.45 5.65
CA VAL A 274 12.16 12.72 6.24
C VAL A 274 12.45 13.85 5.24
N ALA A 275 11.75 13.84 4.12
CA ALA A 275 11.77 14.87 3.08
C ALA A 275 10.33 15.19 2.62
N ALA A 276 10.15 16.21 1.77
CA ALA A 276 8.88 16.48 1.12
C ALA A 276 8.48 15.28 0.24
N ASN A 277 7.22 14.87 0.29
CA ASN A 277 6.70 13.90 -0.67
C ASN A 277 6.61 14.55 -2.05
N PHE A 278 6.57 13.76 -3.11
CA PHE A 278 6.40 14.23 -4.48
C PHE A 278 5.05 13.78 -5.05
N LEU A 279 4.40 14.67 -5.77
CA LEU A 279 3.32 14.34 -6.70
C LEU A 279 3.78 14.74 -8.10
N PHE A 280 4.04 13.78 -8.92
CA PHE A 280 4.33 13.99 -10.33
C PHE A 280 3.03 13.97 -11.11
N ARG A 281 2.55 15.15 -11.49
CA ARG A 281 1.35 15.32 -12.27
C ARG A 281 1.66 15.12 -13.76
N ASN A 282 0.94 14.20 -14.38
CA ASN A 282 1.04 13.84 -15.80
C ASN A 282 0.29 14.87 -16.68
N ASP A 283 0.71 15.04 -17.91
CA ASP A 283 -0.02 15.83 -18.93
C ASP A 283 -0.69 14.94 -19.99
N GLY A 284 -0.80 13.63 -19.73
CA GLY A 284 -1.39 12.63 -20.63
C GLY A 284 -0.50 12.26 -21.82
N ALA A 285 0.73 12.77 -21.87
CA ALA A 285 1.70 12.48 -22.92
C ALA A 285 3.09 12.08 -22.33
N GLY A 286 3.09 11.53 -21.12
CA GLY A 286 4.28 11.05 -20.43
C GLY A 286 5.21 12.15 -19.93
N ARG A 287 4.69 13.37 -19.72
CA ARG A 287 5.47 14.48 -19.13
C ARG A 287 4.93 14.82 -17.77
N PHE A 288 5.81 14.88 -16.81
CA PHE A 288 5.47 15.04 -15.41
C PHE A 288 5.98 16.36 -14.83
N THR A 289 5.15 16.97 -13.99
CA THR A 289 5.51 18.17 -13.23
C THR A 289 5.32 17.89 -11.74
N GLU A 290 6.36 18.14 -10.93
CA GLU A 290 6.25 17.98 -9.47
C GLU A 290 5.33 19.08 -8.90
N ALA A 291 4.23 18.69 -8.24
CA ALA A 291 3.17 19.56 -7.79
C ALA A 291 2.75 19.33 -6.33
N ALA A 292 3.42 18.46 -5.55
CA ALA A 292 2.99 18.08 -4.21
C ALA A 292 2.79 19.25 -3.25
N LEU A 293 3.62 20.30 -3.36
CA LEU A 293 3.47 21.48 -2.53
C LEU A 293 2.21 22.28 -2.87
N GLU A 294 1.91 22.41 -4.14
CA GLU A 294 0.71 23.14 -4.64
C GLU A 294 -0.56 22.40 -4.30
N GLU A 295 -0.53 21.05 -4.39
CA GLU A 295 -1.66 20.17 -4.12
C GLU A 295 -1.82 19.80 -2.63
N GLY A 296 -0.93 20.32 -1.74
CA GLY A 296 -1.03 20.11 -0.28
C GLY A 296 -0.56 18.73 0.20
N LEU A 297 0.20 17.98 -0.61
CA LEU A 297 0.66 16.61 -0.33
C LEU A 297 2.13 16.54 0.13
N ALA A 298 2.92 17.61 -0.02
CA ALA A 298 4.35 17.62 0.30
C ALA A 298 4.64 17.42 1.80
N TYR A 299 3.77 17.92 2.69
CA TYR A 299 3.97 17.98 4.14
C TYR A 299 2.66 17.70 4.88
N ASP A 300 2.76 17.40 6.19
CA ASP A 300 1.59 17.35 7.07
C ASP A 300 1.00 18.75 7.37
N ALA A 301 -0.14 18.80 8.07
CA ALA A 301 -0.81 20.06 8.44
C ALA A 301 0.06 21.03 9.27
N LEU A 302 1.17 20.57 9.83
CA LEU A 302 2.11 21.40 10.57
C LEU A 302 3.29 21.86 9.69
N GLY A 303 3.30 21.55 8.41
CA GLY A 303 4.37 21.82 7.47
C GLY A 303 5.63 20.99 7.72
N GLN A 304 5.51 19.79 8.30
CA GLN A 304 6.64 18.94 8.61
C GLN A 304 6.80 17.84 7.55
N ALA A 305 8.04 17.62 7.14
CA ALA A 305 8.43 16.45 6.38
C ALA A 305 8.52 15.26 7.33
N ASN A 306 7.63 14.30 7.16
CA ASN A 306 7.59 13.08 7.96
C ASN A 306 8.56 12.02 7.41
N GLY A 307 8.90 11.02 8.23
CA GLY A 307 9.45 9.75 7.74
C GLY A 307 8.32 8.96 7.11
N SER A 308 7.94 9.30 5.89
CA SER A 308 6.83 8.70 5.16
C SER A 308 7.24 7.33 4.62
N MET A 309 6.38 6.29 4.78
CA MET A 309 6.73 4.89 4.51
C MET A 309 5.81 4.26 3.46
N GLY A 310 4.58 3.89 3.83
CA GLY A 310 3.59 3.27 2.95
C GLY A 310 2.44 4.22 2.64
N VAL A 311 1.85 4.08 1.47
CA VAL A 311 0.70 4.84 1.01
C VAL A 311 -0.33 3.93 0.36
N ASP A 312 -1.59 4.24 0.60
CA ASP A 312 -2.71 3.67 -0.10
C ASP A 312 -3.74 4.74 -0.42
N CYS A 313 -4.58 4.50 -1.44
CA CYS A 313 -5.65 5.41 -1.82
C CYS A 313 -7.01 4.71 -1.84
N GLY A 314 -8.06 5.48 -1.60
CA GLY A 314 -9.44 5.02 -1.59
C GLY A 314 -10.38 6.09 -1.05
N ASP A 315 -11.65 6.04 -1.42
CA ASP A 315 -12.68 6.96 -0.95
C ASP A 315 -13.06 6.62 0.50
N VAL A 316 -12.56 7.40 1.48
CA VAL A 316 -12.79 7.12 2.91
C VAL A 316 -14.01 7.81 3.48
N ASP A 317 -14.54 8.85 2.84
CA ASP A 317 -15.71 9.60 3.34
C ASP A 317 -16.97 9.43 2.49
N GLY A 318 -16.89 8.68 1.39
CA GLY A 318 -18.01 8.36 0.50
C GLY A 318 -18.41 9.50 -0.41
N ASP A 319 -17.47 10.40 -0.72
CA ASP A 319 -17.72 11.56 -1.58
C ASP A 319 -17.37 11.32 -3.07
N GLY A 320 -16.89 10.12 -3.40
CA GLY A 320 -16.58 9.68 -4.76
C GLY A 320 -15.19 10.07 -5.24
N ARG A 321 -14.35 10.62 -4.38
CA ARG A 321 -12.96 10.99 -4.67
C ARG A 321 -11.98 10.11 -3.90
N LEU A 322 -10.79 9.90 -4.46
CA LEU A 322 -9.77 9.08 -3.82
C LEU A 322 -8.95 9.93 -2.85
N ASP A 323 -8.96 9.52 -1.59
CA ASP A 323 -8.13 10.05 -0.52
C ASP A 323 -6.86 9.23 -0.39
N LEU A 324 -5.83 9.76 0.28
CA LEU A 324 -4.55 9.11 0.48
C LEU A 324 -4.26 8.90 1.97
N PHE A 325 -3.89 7.70 2.37
CA PHE A 325 -3.45 7.42 3.73
C PHE A 325 -1.97 7.05 3.75
N VAL A 326 -1.17 7.86 4.47
CA VAL A 326 0.29 7.79 4.54
C VAL A 326 0.74 7.34 5.93
N THR A 327 1.50 6.26 6.01
CA THR A 327 2.14 5.80 7.24
C THR A 327 3.46 6.53 7.48
N THR A 328 3.87 6.61 8.76
CA THR A 328 4.99 7.46 9.18
C THR A 328 5.83 6.82 10.27
N SER A 329 7.00 7.38 10.57
CA SER A 329 7.90 6.92 11.61
C SER A 329 7.35 7.13 13.03
N GLN A 330 8.04 6.59 14.03
CA GLN A 330 7.70 6.72 15.45
C GLN A 330 7.62 8.19 15.88
N GLY A 331 6.62 8.50 16.71
CA GLY A 331 6.40 9.86 17.24
C GLY A 331 5.75 10.81 16.25
N GLN A 332 5.55 10.40 15.01
CA GLN A 332 4.82 11.12 13.97
C GLN A 332 3.43 10.50 13.78
N ARG A 333 2.44 11.33 13.46
CA ARG A 333 1.09 10.82 13.12
C ARG A 333 1.09 10.34 11.67
N PRO A 334 0.44 9.22 11.33
CA PRO A 334 0.08 8.95 9.94
C PRO A 334 -0.74 10.11 9.41
N VAL A 335 -0.78 10.29 8.10
CA VAL A 335 -1.51 11.42 7.50
C VAL A 335 -2.60 10.87 6.59
N LEU A 336 -3.83 11.32 6.83
CA LEU A 336 -4.95 11.12 5.92
C LEU A 336 -5.13 12.41 5.12
N PHE A 337 -4.69 12.41 3.88
CA PHE A 337 -4.92 13.48 2.93
C PHE A 337 -6.26 13.25 2.23
N ARG A 338 -7.22 14.13 2.48
CA ARG A 338 -8.53 14.10 1.87
C ARG A 338 -8.54 14.95 0.60
N LYS A 339 -9.01 14.39 -0.51
CA LYS A 339 -9.20 15.12 -1.77
C LYS A 339 -10.30 16.17 -1.59
N LEU A 340 -10.04 17.39 -2.04
CA LEU A 340 -11.00 18.51 -1.97
C LEU A 340 -11.98 18.45 -3.16
N ASP A 341 -13.10 19.18 -3.01
CA ASP A 341 -13.99 19.51 -4.11
C ASP A 341 -13.36 20.62 -4.94
N GLY A 342 -12.45 20.24 -5.84
CA GLY A 342 -11.56 21.11 -6.59
C GLY A 342 -10.09 20.75 -6.37
N PRO A 343 -9.14 21.60 -6.79
CA PRO A 343 -7.71 21.27 -6.71
C PRO A 343 -7.23 21.02 -5.29
N GLY A 344 -6.38 20.02 -5.12
CA GLY A 344 -5.59 19.76 -3.92
C GLY A 344 -6.22 18.84 -2.88
N PHE A 345 -5.46 18.69 -1.80
CA PHE A 345 -5.77 17.82 -0.66
C PHE A 345 -5.63 18.58 0.66
N GLU A 346 -6.35 18.14 1.68
CA GLU A 346 -6.20 18.62 3.07
C GLU A 346 -5.78 17.48 4.00
N ASP A 347 -4.93 17.75 5.00
CA ASP A 347 -4.68 16.81 6.09
C ASP A 347 -5.91 16.73 6.99
N ALA A 348 -6.70 15.69 6.82
CA ALA A 348 -7.92 15.42 7.57
C ALA A 348 -7.72 14.44 8.75
N THR A 349 -6.48 14.06 9.07
CA THR A 349 -6.10 13.07 10.08
C THR A 349 -6.79 13.29 11.42
N ALA A 350 -6.73 14.52 11.94
CA ALA A 350 -7.32 14.85 13.23
C ALA A 350 -8.86 14.86 13.18
N ARG A 351 -9.44 15.30 12.06
CA ARG A 351 -10.89 15.36 11.85
C ARG A 351 -11.51 13.96 11.88
N PHE A 352 -10.89 12.99 11.23
CA PHE A 352 -11.38 11.61 11.14
C PHE A 352 -10.83 10.69 12.25
N GLY A 353 -9.86 11.15 13.06
CA GLY A 353 -9.21 10.30 14.06
C GLY A 353 -8.33 9.20 13.48
N ALA A 354 -7.82 9.39 12.25
CA ALA A 354 -7.04 8.39 11.49
C ALA A 354 -5.66 8.06 12.07
N ALA A 355 -5.27 8.64 13.21
CA ALA A 355 -4.02 8.37 13.91
C ALA A 355 -4.21 7.63 15.25
N ALA A 356 -5.42 7.14 15.55
CA ALA A 356 -5.71 6.50 16.83
C ALA A 356 -4.78 5.32 17.07
N GLY A 357 -4.25 5.19 18.28
CA GLY A 357 -3.41 4.05 18.70
C GLY A 357 -2.00 3.97 18.11
N THR A 358 -1.65 4.77 17.08
CA THR A 358 -0.47 4.54 16.24
C THR A 358 0.79 5.31 16.63
N LEU A 359 0.70 6.42 17.35
CA LEU A 359 1.78 7.41 17.54
C LEU A 359 3.12 6.81 18.05
N ARG A 360 3.04 5.79 18.89
CA ARG A 360 4.22 5.14 19.49
C ARG A 360 4.95 4.18 18.56
N PHE A 361 4.37 3.82 17.42
CA PHE A 361 4.91 2.82 16.52
C PHE A 361 5.63 3.45 15.32
N VAL A 362 6.58 2.72 14.75
CA VAL A 362 6.98 2.88 13.34
C VAL A 362 5.94 2.13 12.52
N LYS A 363 5.36 2.78 11.54
CA LYS A 363 4.27 2.29 10.71
C LYS A 363 4.74 2.14 9.27
N TRP A 364 4.47 0.99 8.66
CA TRP A 364 4.98 0.60 7.34
C TRP A 364 3.84 0.35 6.36
N GLY A 365 3.53 -0.93 6.12
CA GLY A 365 2.46 -1.32 5.22
C GLY A 365 1.10 -0.81 5.67
N THR A 366 0.26 -0.45 4.70
CA THR A 366 -1.09 0.04 4.95
C THR A 366 -2.03 -0.36 3.84
N GLY A 367 -3.32 -0.41 4.14
CA GLY A 367 -4.40 -0.59 3.18
C GLY A 367 -5.65 0.17 3.62
N ILE A 368 -6.34 0.74 2.64
CA ILE A 368 -7.68 1.32 2.75
C ILE A 368 -8.65 0.26 2.23
N VAL A 369 -9.20 -0.58 3.13
CA VAL A 369 -9.94 -1.80 2.81
C VAL A 369 -11.27 -1.79 3.57
N ASP A 370 -12.31 -2.38 3.00
CA ASP A 370 -13.60 -2.58 3.66
C ASP A 370 -13.67 -4.04 4.15
N PHE A 371 -13.25 -4.29 5.42
CA PHE A 371 -13.10 -5.64 5.96
C PHE A 371 -14.41 -6.29 6.41
N ASP A 372 -15.46 -5.51 6.69
CA ASP A 372 -16.78 -6.03 7.08
C ASP A 372 -17.85 -5.80 6.01
N ALA A 373 -17.41 -5.44 4.80
CA ALA A 373 -18.25 -5.21 3.62
C ALA A 373 -19.43 -4.25 3.87
N ASP A 374 -19.33 -3.32 4.85
CA ASP A 374 -20.40 -2.40 5.22
C ASP A 374 -20.49 -1.19 4.26
N GLY A 375 -19.59 -1.10 3.29
CA GLY A 375 -19.47 -0.04 2.29
C GLY A 375 -18.72 1.18 2.80
N ARG A 376 -17.96 1.06 3.90
CA ARG A 376 -17.03 2.05 4.41
C ARG A 376 -15.62 1.47 4.46
N ARG A 377 -14.65 2.29 4.14
CA ARG A 377 -13.25 1.88 4.18
C ARG A 377 -12.69 1.91 5.60
N ASP A 378 -11.91 0.89 5.94
CA ASP A 378 -11.12 0.77 7.16
C ASP A 378 -9.64 1.04 6.85
N LEU A 379 -8.84 1.30 7.88
CA LEU A 379 -7.41 1.54 7.75
C LEU A 379 -6.63 0.46 8.50
N PHE A 380 -5.92 -0.39 7.79
CA PHE A 380 -4.96 -1.31 8.40
C PHE A 380 -3.56 -0.70 8.38
N THR A 381 -2.77 -0.92 9.45
CA THR A 381 -1.39 -0.45 9.54
C THR A 381 -0.49 -1.52 10.14
N ALA A 382 0.52 -1.95 9.39
CA ALA A 382 1.57 -2.84 9.84
C ALA A 382 2.60 -2.06 10.68
N CYS A 383 2.89 -2.54 11.89
CA CYS A 383 3.71 -1.85 12.87
C CYS A 383 4.92 -2.67 13.31
N GLY A 384 6.12 -2.05 13.33
CA GLY A 384 7.33 -2.71 13.79
C GLY A 384 8.53 -1.77 13.76
N HIS A 385 9.42 -1.83 14.75
CA HIS A 385 10.57 -0.94 14.75
C HIS A 385 11.71 -1.52 13.90
N PHE A 386 12.45 -0.66 13.18
CA PHE A 386 13.58 -1.09 12.35
C PHE A 386 14.85 -1.41 13.17
N ASN A 387 15.02 -0.81 14.36
CA ASN A 387 16.17 -1.04 15.20
C ASN A 387 15.86 -2.11 16.26
N ASP A 388 16.46 -3.28 16.13
CA ASP A 388 16.31 -4.41 17.05
C ASP A 388 16.87 -4.17 18.46
N LEU A 389 17.63 -3.09 18.66
CA LEU A 389 18.16 -2.67 19.95
C LEU A 389 17.38 -1.50 20.58
N VAL A 390 16.22 -1.12 20.01
CA VAL A 390 15.42 0.02 20.50
C VAL A 390 15.07 -0.12 21.99
N ASP A 391 14.78 -1.33 22.44
CA ASP A 391 14.46 -1.62 23.85
C ASP A 391 15.59 -1.24 24.82
N ARG A 392 16.84 -1.14 24.33
CA ARG A 392 18.00 -0.72 25.11
C ARG A 392 18.17 0.80 25.22
N HIS A 393 17.42 1.56 24.43
CA HIS A 393 17.47 3.01 24.42
C HIS A 393 16.54 3.65 25.45
N GLY A 394 15.60 2.88 26.03
CA GLY A 394 14.57 3.37 26.95
C GLY A 394 13.49 4.19 26.24
N ASP A 395 13.28 3.95 24.95
CA ASP A 395 12.24 4.58 24.15
C ASP A 395 10.86 4.02 24.48
N ALA A 396 9.82 4.74 24.10
CA ALA A 396 8.43 4.35 24.33
C ALA A 396 7.93 3.25 23.37
N SER A 397 8.77 2.84 22.39
CA SER A 397 8.47 1.78 21.42
C SER A 397 9.31 0.54 21.69
N ALA A 398 8.79 -0.61 21.27
CA ALA A 398 9.49 -1.89 21.27
C ALA A 398 9.85 -2.29 19.82
N TYR A 399 10.80 -3.24 19.67
CA TYR A 399 11.14 -3.77 18.34
C TYR A 399 9.95 -4.45 17.69
N ARG A 400 9.22 -5.30 18.45
CA ARG A 400 8.01 -5.98 18.00
C ARG A 400 6.77 -5.27 18.52
N ASN A 401 5.76 -5.13 17.67
CA ASN A 401 4.52 -4.41 17.98
C ASN A 401 3.31 -5.17 17.45
N HIS A 402 2.12 -4.84 17.93
CA HIS A 402 0.86 -5.23 17.27
C HIS A 402 0.61 -4.32 16.06
N ASN A 403 -0.03 -4.87 15.04
CA ASN A 403 -0.61 -4.08 13.97
C ASN A 403 -1.85 -3.33 14.46
N VAL A 404 -2.28 -2.31 13.73
CA VAL A 404 -3.41 -1.46 14.08
C VAL A 404 -4.48 -1.55 13.00
N LEU A 405 -5.74 -1.71 13.43
CA LEU A 405 -6.92 -1.63 12.58
C LEU A 405 -7.84 -0.53 13.11
N LEU A 406 -8.10 0.44 12.25
CA LEU A 406 -9.08 1.50 12.48
C LEU A 406 -10.30 1.25 11.62
N ARG A 407 -11.44 0.90 12.22
CA ARG A 407 -12.69 0.69 11.51
C ARG A 407 -13.32 2.01 11.10
N GLY A 408 -13.78 2.09 9.86
CA GLY A 408 -14.56 3.21 9.32
C GLY A 408 -15.93 3.32 9.99
N ALA A 409 -16.27 4.52 10.44
CA ALA A 409 -17.58 4.87 10.99
C ALA A 409 -17.99 6.24 10.45
N PRO A 410 -19.27 6.63 10.52
CA PRO A 410 -19.71 7.90 9.98
C PRO A 410 -18.87 9.09 10.45
N GLY A 411 -18.04 9.64 9.54
CA GLY A 411 -17.17 10.79 9.76
C GLY A 411 -15.98 10.58 10.69
N ARG A 412 -15.60 9.33 11.01
CA ARG A 412 -14.45 9.02 11.88
C ARG A 412 -13.96 7.60 11.72
N PHE A 413 -12.75 7.34 12.21
CA PHE A 413 -12.21 6.01 12.43
C PHE A 413 -12.22 5.64 13.92
N VAL A 414 -12.36 4.35 14.21
CA VAL A 414 -12.38 3.79 15.56
C VAL A 414 -11.35 2.66 15.67
N ASP A 415 -10.44 2.73 16.64
CA ASP A 415 -9.48 1.65 16.89
C ASP A 415 -10.22 0.40 17.40
N VAL A 416 -10.21 -0.65 16.58
CA VAL A 416 -10.80 -1.96 16.87
C VAL A 416 -9.74 -3.06 16.95
N SER A 417 -8.48 -2.74 16.96
CA SER A 417 -7.35 -3.69 16.88
C SER A 417 -7.47 -4.86 17.85
N ALA A 418 -7.79 -4.57 19.12
CA ALA A 418 -7.96 -5.61 20.14
C ALA A 418 -9.22 -6.47 19.90
N ALA A 419 -10.34 -5.84 19.54
CA ALA A 419 -11.59 -6.54 19.25
C ALA A 419 -11.47 -7.40 17.98
N ALA A 420 -10.73 -6.91 16.98
CA ALA A 420 -10.45 -7.62 15.74
C ALA A 420 -9.47 -8.80 15.91
N GLY A 421 -8.92 -9.04 17.09
CA GLY A 421 -8.02 -10.16 17.36
C GLY A 421 -6.55 -9.89 17.05
N LEU A 422 -6.18 -8.70 16.62
CA LEU A 422 -4.77 -8.38 16.33
C LEU A 422 -3.90 -8.43 17.58
N HIS A 423 -4.47 -8.30 18.77
CA HIS A 423 -3.76 -8.46 20.03
C HIS A 423 -3.61 -9.92 20.49
N ASP A 424 -4.29 -10.85 19.84
CA ASP A 424 -4.15 -12.31 20.08
C ASP A 424 -3.01 -12.90 19.24
N VAL A 425 -2.57 -12.17 18.19
CA VAL A 425 -1.44 -12.51 17.34
C VAL A 425 -0.12 -12.16 18.04
N ALA A 426 0.90 -12.97 17.82
CA ALA A 426 2.24 -12.71 18.34
C ALA A 426 2.77 -11.33 17.89
N LEU A 427 3.59 -10.70 18.73
CA LEU A 427 4.23 -9.44 18.38
C LEU A 427 5.33 -9.66 17.35
N HIS A 428 5.32 -8.88 16.29
CA HIS A 428 6.30 -8.93 15.21
C HIS A 428 6.91 -7.55 14.92
N SER A 429 8.02 -7.53 14.19
CA SER A 429 8.52 -6.33 13.54
C SER A 429 8.03 -6.32 12.11
N ALA A 430 6.75 -5.95 11.95
CA ALA A 430 6.07 -5.93 10.66
C ALA A 430 6.67 -4.91 9.68
N ARG A 431 6.50 -5.15 8.38
CA ARG A 431 6.88 -4.30 7.27
C ARG A 431 5.70 -4.14 6.30
N GLY A 432 5.84 -4.56 5.05
CA GLY A 432 4.77 -4.49 4.06
C GLY A 432 3.59 -5.37 4.40
N ALA A 433 2.43 -5.00 3.86
CA ALA A 433 1.20 -5.78 3.94
C ALA A 433 0.49 -5.77 2.59
N ALA A 434 -0.21 -6.85 2.28
CA ALA A 434 -1.09 -6.99 1.12
C ALA A 434 -2.46 -7.51 1.56
N PHE A 435 -3.48 -7.20 0.77
CA PHE A 435 -4.88 -7.39 1.12
C PHE A 435 -5.65 -7.98 -0.06
N ASP A 436 -6.10 -9.22 0.05
CA ASP A 436 -6.88 -9.93 -0.95
C ASP A 436 -7.74 -11.01 -0.29
N ASP A 437 -8.77 -11.44 -0.97
CA ASP A 437 -9.57 -12.60 -0.61
C ASP A 437 -8.82 -13.87 -1.04
N LEU A 438 -8.12 -14.52 -0.09
CA LEU A 438 -7.21 -15.64 -0.35
C LEU A 438 -7.90 -17.01 -0.41
N ASP A 439 -9.10 -17.14 0.13
CA ASP A 439 -9.86 -18.39 0.11
C ASP A 439 -11.18 -18.32 -0.67
N ASP A 440 -11.41 -17.19 -1.37
CA ASP A 440 -12.57 -16.89 -2.22
C ASP A 440 -13.93 -16.97 -1.47
N ASP A 441 -13.93 -16.59 -0.17
CA ASP A 441 -15.13 -16.54 0.65
C ASP A 441 -15.82 -15.15 0.63
N GLY A 442 -15.13 -14.15 0.10
CA GLY A 442 -15.62 -12.78 -0.06
C GLY A 442 -15.18 -11.83 1.04
N ASP A 443 -14.46 -12.31 2.04
CA ASP A 443 -13.84 -11.49 3.07
C ASP A 443 -12.38 -11.19 2.68
N VAL A 444 -11.94 -9.93 2.82
CA VAL A 444 -10.56 -9.59 2.51
C VAL A 444 -9.64 -9.99 3.66
N ASP A 445 -8.61 -10.77 3.34
CA ASP A 445 -7.58 -11.26 4.25
C ASP A 445 -6.35 -10.36 4.25
N VAL A 446 -5.40 -10.63 5.14
CA VAL A 446 -4.18 -9.83 5.26
C VAL A 446 -2.93 -10.72 5.27
N VAL A 447 -1.97 -10.39 4.42
CA VAL A 447 -0.60 -10.94 4.45
C VAL A 447 0.35 -9.85 4.94
N VAL A 448 1.03 -10.08 6.06
CA VAL A 448 2.02 -9.14 6.60
C VAL A 448 3.40 -9.77 6.56
N LEU A 449 4.34 -9.10 5.95
CA LEU A 449 5.73 -9.52 5.95
C LEU A 449 6.44 -8.99 7.20
N ASN A 450 7.10 -9.87 7.93
CA ASN A 450 7.79 -9.56 9.17
C ASN A 450 9.30 -9.64 8.99
N SER A 451 10.03 -8.65 9.49
CA SER A 451 11.50 -8.66 9.43
C SER A 451 12.07 -9.77 10.29
N ARG A 452 12.91 -10.64 9.69
CA ARG A 452 13.60 -11.78 10.31
C ARG A 452 12.69 -12.88 10.87
N GLU A 453 11.45 -12.92 10.42
CA GLU A 453 10.44 -13.86 10.92
C GLU A 453 9.59 -14.39 9.75
N ALA A 454 8.75 -15.39 10.02
CA ALA A 454 7.75 -15.84 9.07
C ALA A 454 6.73 -14.72 8.79
N PRO A 455 6.07 -14.72 7.63
CA PRO A 455 4.95 -13.81 7.40
C PRO A 455 3.84 -14.09 8.42
N THR A 456 2.97 -13.12 8.65
CA THR A 456 1.71 -13.30 9.37
C THR A 456 0.58 -13.31 8.35
N ILE A 457 -0.19 -14.37 8.28
CA ILE A 457 -1.38 -14.49 7.44
C ILE A 457 -2.60 -14.48 8.33
N LEU A 458 -3.44 -13.47 8.15
CA LEU A 458 -4.64 -13.22 8.93
C LEU A 458 -5.86 -13.51 8.06
N ARG A 459 -6.60 -14.54 8.41
CA ARG A 459 -7.89 -14.84 7.82
C ARG A 459 -8.96 -13.93 8.42
N ASN A 460 -9.74 -13.29 7.61
CA ASN A 460 -10.94 -12.59 8.04
C ASN A 460 -12.07 -13.59 8.30
N LEU A 461 -12.81 -13.41 9.38
CA LEU A 461 -13.87 -14.32 9.81
C LEU A 461 -15.26 -13.67 9.75
N ASP A 462 -15.45 -12.58 9.03
CA ASP A 462 -16.73 -11.87 9.06
C ASP A 462 -17.87 -12.75 8.60
N ARG A 463 -17.74 -13.43 7.47
CA ARG A 463 -18.73 -14.39 6.92
C ARG A 463 -19.01 -15.55 7.86
N GLU A 464 -17.99 -16.19 8.41
CA GLU A 464 -18.16 -17.34 9.31
C GLU A 464 -18.88 -16.96 10.61
N ARG A 465 -18.73 -15.72 11.04
CA ARG A 465 -19.38 -15.17 12.25
C ARG A 465 -20.79 -14.63 11.99
N GLY A 466 -21.28 -14.75 10.76
CA GLY A 466 -22.62 -14.34 10.35
C GLY A 466 -22.70 -12.91 9.85
N GLY A 467 -21.61 -12.35 9.33
CA GLY A 467 -21.61 -11.11 8.55
C GLY A 467 -22.69 -11.18 7.46
N ALA A 468 -23.60 -10.22 7.46
CA ALA A 468 -24.76 -10.20 6.57
C ALA A 468 -24.60 -9.23 5.41
N ASN A 469 -23.51 -8.47 5.37
CA ASN A 469 -23.23 -7.51 4.31
C ASN A 469 -22.88 -8.24 3.00
N HIS A 470 -23.30 -7.66 1.90
CA HIS A 470 -23.01 -8.15 0.57
C HIS A 470 -21.74 -7.52 -0.01
N TRP A 471 -21.14 -8.16 -0.98
CA TRP A 471 -19.94 -7.69 -1.66
C TRP A 471 -19.99 -7.92 -3.18
N LEU A 472 -19.08 -7.26 -3.88
CA LEU A 472 -18.81 -7.45 -5.30
C LEU A 472 -17.31 -7.41 -5.57
N GLY A 473 -16.76 -8.50 -6.11
CA GLY A 473 -15.43 -8.52 -6.70
C GLY A 473 -15.48 -8.15 -8.19
N LEU A 474 -14.55 -7.32 -8.65
CA LEU A 474 -14.44 -6.96 -10.07
C LEU A 474 -13.02 -7.18 -10.58
N ARG A 475 -12.89 -7.92 -11.69
CA ARG A 475 -11.68 -7.98 -12.50
C ARG A 475 -11.92 -7.23 -13.79
N LEU A 476 -11.05 -6.31 -14.14
CA LEU A 476 -11.11 -5.59 -15.41
C LEU A 476 -10.24 -6.29 -16.45
N VAL A 477 -10.64 -6.19 -17.71
CA VAL A 477 -9.87 -6.65 -18.85
C VAL A 477 -9.93 -5.60 -19.95
N GLY A 478 -8.83 -4.85 -20.10
CA GLY A 478 -8.64 -3.90 -21.18
C GLY A 478 -8.51 -4.59 -22.55
N THR A 479 -8.84 -3.87 -23.58
CA THR A 479 -8.73 -4.34 -24.98
C THR A 479 -8.13 -3.30 -25.92
N ARG A 480 -8.02 -2.06 -25.47
CA ARG A 480 -7.45 -0.93 -26.22
C ARG A 480 -6.38 -0.21 -25.43
N GLY A 481 -6.55 -0.10 -24.12
CA GLY A 481 -5.54 0.26 -23.18
C GLY A 481 -4.87 -0.97 -22.59
N ASN A 482 -4.15 -0.81 -21.50
CA ASN A 482 -3.47 -1.91 -20.84
C ASN A 482 -4.44 -3.03 -20.42
N ARG A 483 -3.97 -4.25 -20.53
CA ARG A 483 -4.77 -5.46 -20.34
C ARG A 483 -5.41 -5.58 -18.96
N ASP A 484 -4.71 -5.14 -17.94
CA ASP A 484 -5.15 -5.26 -16.54
C ASP A 484 -6.11 -4.15 -16.12
N GLY A 485 -6.30 -3.14 -16.97
CA GLY A 485 -7.12 -1.96 -16.66
C GLY A 485 -6.52 -1.08 -15.57
N VAL A 486 -5.21 -1.12 -15.37
CA VAL A 486 -4.51 -0.24 -14.41
C VAL A 486 -4.80 1.21 -14.75
N GLY A 487 -5.19 2.01 -13.74
CA GLY A 487 -5.65 3.38 -13.90
C GLY A 487 -7.15 3.51 -14.25
N ALA A 488 -7.86 2.39 -14.46
CA ALA A 488 -9.30 2.46 -14.70
C ALA A 488 -10.08 2.70 -13.40
N LYS A 489 -10.93 3.72 -13.40
CA LYS A 489 -11.80 4.11 -12.27
C LYS A 489 -13.14 3.38 -12.37
N VAL A 490 -13.57 2.78 -11.27
CA VAL A 490 -14.81 2.00 -11.19
C VAL A 490 -15.77 2.61 -10.17
N ILE A 491 -17.01 2.78 -10.58
CA ILE A 491 -18.10 3.28 -9.73
C ILE A 491 -19.18 2.22 -9.66
N VAL A 492 -19.43 1.71 -8.45
CA VAL A 492 -20.48 0.75 -8.15
C VAL A 492 -21.63 1.43 -7.41
N THR A 493 -22.83 1.42 -7.98
CA THR A 493 -24.04 1.91 -7.33
C THR A 493 -24.86 0.73 -6.80
N ALA A 494 -25.07 0.69 -5.49
CA ALA A 494 -25.91 -0.31 -4.82
C ALA A 494 -26.56 0.29 -3.57
N GLY A 495 -27.85 0.02 -3.36
CA GLY A 495 -28.64 0.58 -2.27
C GLY A 495 -28.71 2.12 -2.29
N GLY A 496 -28.67 2.72 -3.48
CA GLY A 496 -28.67 4.16 -3.68
C GLY A 496 -27.38 4.87 -3.24
N ARG A 497 -26.27 4.14 -3.04
CA ARG A 497 -24.96 4.67 -2.69
C ARG A 497 -23.95 4.34 -3.78
N GLU A 498 -23.11 5.30 -4.11
CA GLU A 498 -21.97 5.09 -4.99
C GLU A 498 -20.73 4.74 -4.16
N ARG A 499 -19.88 3.88 -4.71
CA ARG A 499 -18.59 3.47 -4.17
C ARG A 499 -17.59 3.52 -5.29
N VAL A 500 -16.46 4.14 -5.03
CA VAL A 500 -15.43 4.38 -6.04
C VAL A 500 -14.16 3.67 -5.64
N ASP A 501 -13.50 3.09 -6.63
CA ASP A 501 -12.14 2.55 -6.52
C ASP A 501 -11.45 2.62 -7.87
N GLU A 502 -10.15 2.41 -7.90
CA GLU A 502 -9.32 2.42 -9.11
C GLU A 502 -8.41 1.19 -9.12
N VAL A 503 -8.09 0.67 -10.30
CA VAL A 503 -7.14 -0.44 -10.43
C VAL A 503 -5.72 0.08 -10.32
N HIS A 504 -4.97 -0.42 -9.35
CA HIS A 504 -3.58 -0.02 -9.12
C HIS A 504 -2.62 -1.17 -9.37
N SER A 505 -1.41 -0.83 -9.83
CA SER A 505 -0.28 -1.75 -9.90
C SER A 505 0.88 -1.17 -9.10
N GLY A 506 1.08 -1.71 -7.89
CA GLY A 506 2.02 -1.18 -6.89
C GLY A 506 1.33 -0.20 -5.93
N ARG A 507 1.28 -0.54 -4.63
CA ARG A 507 0.67 0.26 -3.57
C ARG A 507 1.13 -0.22 -2.17
N GLY A 508 0.70 0.45 -1.12
CA GLY A 508 1.07 0.12 0.25
C GLY A 508 2.52 0.49 0.57
N TYR A 509 3.24 -0.39 1.24
CA TYR A 509 4.67 -0.26 1.47
C TYR A 509 5.42 -1.23 0.59
N GLN A 510 5.90 -0.76 -0.55
CA GLN A 510 6.73 -1.51 -1.49
C GLN A 510 6.10 -2.82 -1.98
N GLY A 511 4.76 -2.90 -2.00
CA GLY A 511 4.01 -4.11 -2.32
C GLY A 511 3.04 -3.93 -3.49
N HIS A 512 2.32 -5.02 -3.77
CA HIS A 512 1.24 -5.04 -4.76
C HIS A 512 0.09 -5.91 -4.24
N TRP A 513 -1.15 -5.45 -4.46
CA TRP A 513 -2.36 -6.18 -4.13
C TRP A 513 -3.59 -5.55 -4.79
N GLY A 514 -4.70 -6.28 -4.81
CA GLY A 514 -5.97 -5.74 -5.29
C GLY A 514 -6.10 -5.69 -6.81
N SER A 515 -5.47 -6.63 -7.55
CA SER A 515 -5.76 -6.82 -8.99
C SER A 515 -7.24 -7.16 -9.23
N ARG A 516 -7.93 -7.65 -8.20
CA ARG A 516 -9.39 -7.74 -8.10
C ARG A 516 -9.88 -6.65 -7.17
N LEU A 517 -10.66 -5.68 -7.69
CA LEU A 517 -11.30 -4.67 -6.85
C LEU A 517 -12.37 -5.32 -5.97
N HIS A 518 -12.44 -4.92 -4.70
CA HIS A 518 -13.43 -5.40 -3.75
C HIS A 518 -14.31 -4.25 -3.24
N PHE A 519 -15.63 -4.40 -3.41
CA PHE A 519 -16.63 -3.44 -2.98
C PHE A 519 -17.57 -4.06 -1.96
N GLY A 520 -17.53 -3.58 -0.72
CA GLY A 520 -18.56 -3.87 0.25
C GLY A 520 -19.86 -3.14 -0.11
N LEU A 521 -20.98 -3.81 -0.09
CA LEU A 521 -22.27 -3.28 -0.51
C LEU A 521 -23.22 -3.03 0.67
N GLY A 522 -22.83 -3.40 1.89
CA GLY A 522 -23.71 -3.38 3.05
C GLY A 522 -24.92 -4.31 2.83
N GLU A 523 -26.08 -3.89 3.23
CA GLU A 523 -27.33 -4.69 3.11
C GLU A 523 -27.91 -4.70 1.68
N ALA A 524 -27.25 -4.08 0.68
CA ALA A 524 -27.78 -3.96 -0.65
C ALA A 524 -27.70 -5.29 -1.43
N GLY A 525 -28.78 -6.05 -1.48
CA GLY A 525 -28.87 -7.35 -2.17
C GLY A 525 -28.93 -7.28 -3.70
N ALA A 526 -28.73 -6.11 -4.32
CA ALA A 526 -28.69 -5.93 -5.77
C ALA A 526 -27.77 -4.76 -6.15
N ILE A 527 -27.14 -4.89 -7.32
CA ILE A 527 -26.32 -3.86 -7.94
C ILE A 527 -27.21 -3.10 -8.93
N GLU A 528 -27.27 -1.79 -8.79
CA GLU A 528 -28.07 -0.93 -9.67
C GLU A 528 -27.31 -0.61 -10.95
N ARG A 529 -26.01 -0.36 -10.82
CA ARG A 529 -25.14 0.05 -11.93
C ARG A 529 -23.68 -0.15 -11.60
N VAL A 530 -22.88 -0.53 -12.58
CA VAL A 530 -21.42 -0.44 -12.53
C VAL A 530 -20.98 0.41 -13.71
N VAL A 531 -20.14 1.42 -13.45
CA VAL A 531 -19.55 2.28 -14.47
C VAL A 531 -18.05 2.13 -14.39
N VAL A 532 -17.41 1.92 -15.54
CA VAL A 532 -15.95 1.88 -15.67
C VAL A 532 -15.52 3.02 -16.58
N ARG A 533 -14.65 3.91 -16.08
CA ARG A 533 -13.89 4.87 -16.87
C ARG A 533 -12.54 4.22 -17.15
N TRP A 534 -12.35 3.77 -18.36
CA TRP A 534 -11.10 3.15 -18.83
C TRP A 534 -10.03 4.21 -19.05
N VAL A 535 -8.77 3.84 -18.94
CA VAL A 535 -7.64 4.70 -19.34
C VAL A 535 -7.81 5.11 -20.81
N GLY A 536 -7.52 6.36 -21.13
CA GLY A 536 -7.84 6.94 -22.45
C GLY A 536 -9.29 7.47 -22.58
N GLY A 537 -10.04 7.57 -21.46
CA GLY A 537 -11.26 8.38 -21.33
C GLY A 537 -12.57 7.75 -21.80
N ARG A 538 -12.58 6.46 -22.19
CA ARG A 538 -13.83 5.77 -22.52
C ARG A 538 -14.58 5.39 -21.25
N THR A 539 -15.87 5.71 -21.18
CA THR A 539 -16.74 5.35 -20.07
C THR A 539 -17.81 4.35 -20.53
N GLU A 540 -17.96 3.25 -19.82
CA GLU A 540 -18.91 2.18 -20.10
C GLU A 540 -19.72 1.82 -18.86
N SER A 541 -20.99 1.49 -19.07
CA SER A 541 -21.90 0.99 -18.04
C SER A 541 -22.14 -0.51 -18.24
N PHE A 542 -22.08 -1.25 -17.14
CA PHE A 542 -22.29 -2.69 -17.13
C PHE A 542 -23.47 -3.07 -16.25
N ALA A 543 -24.32 -3.95 -16.75
CA ALA A 543 -25.35 -4.60 -15.95
C ALA A 543 -24.74 -5.83 -15.27
N VAL A 544 -24.59 -5.78 -13.95
CA VAL A 544 -24.07 -6.88 -13.14
C VAL A 544 -25.20 -7.50 -12.34
N ALA A 545 -25.46 -8.79 -12.56
CA ALA A 545 -26.52 -9.51 -11.87
C ALA A 545 -26.01 -10.21 -10.63
N GLY A 546 -26.69 -9.97 -9.50
CA GLY A 546 -26.40 -10.59 -8.20
C GLY A 546 -25.21 -9.95 -7.48
N VAL A 547 -25.09 -10.30 -6.22
CA VAL A 547 -24.03 -9.89 -5.28
C VAL A 547 -23.25 -11.13 -4.82
N ASP A 548 -22.27 -10.98 -3.94
CA ASP A 548 -21.47 -12.05 -3.34
C ASP A 548 -20.75 -12.92 -4.37
N ARG A 549 -20.06 -12.25 -5.28
CA ARG A 549 -19.32 -12.90 -6.37
C ARG A 549 -18.31 -11.99 -7.04
N THR A 550 -17.32 -12.57 -7.67
CA THR A 550 -16.41 -11.88 -8.58
C THR A 550 -16.91 -11.94 -10.00
N VAL A 551 -16.83 -10.81 -10.73
CA VAL A 551 -17.26 -10.64 -12.12
C VAL A 551 -16.13 -10.03 -12.94
N THR A 552 -15.88 -10.58 -14.14
CA THR A 552 -14.94 -9.98 -15.08
C THR A 552 -15.68 -9.02 -16.02
N LEU A 553 -15.22 -7.77 -16.07
CA LEU A 553 -15.72 -6.75 -16.99
C LEU A 553 -14.68 -6.52 -18.09
N LYS A 554 -15.13 -6.65 -19.34
CA LYS A 554 -14.25 -6.49 -20.50
C LYS A 554 -14.55 -5.18 -21.21
N GLU A 555 -13.54 -4.38 -21.49
CA GLU A 555 -13.65 -3.16 -22.28
C GLU A 555 -14.28 -3.43 -23.65
N GLY A 556 -15.23 -2.58 -24.05
CA GLY A 556 -15.99 -2.72 -25.28
C GLY A 556 -17.21 -3.63 -25.18
N ALA A 557 -17.45 -4.28 -24.02
CA ALA A 557 -18.62 -5.12 -23.80
C ALA A 557 -19.74 -4.39 -23.05
N GLY A 558 -19.45 -3.23 -22.45
CA GLY A 558 -20.45 -2.39 -21.80
C GLY A 558 -21.20 -1.47 -22.76
N GLU A 559 -22.23 -0.82 -22.27
CA GLU A 559 -22.93 0.24 -23.01
C GLU A 559 -22.20 1.58 -22.81
N PRO A 560 -22.02 2.41 -23.86
CA PRO A 560 -21.42 3.73 -23.70
C PRO A 560 -22.19 4.55 -22.65
N ALA A 561 -21.48 5.12 -21.70
CA ALA A 561 -22.05 5.94 -20.65
C ALA A 561 -21.41 7.35 -20.66
N GLY A 562 -22.16 8.36 -20.23
CA GLY A 562 -21.57 9.65 -19.91
C GLY A 562 -20.72 9.54 -18.68
N ASP A 563 -19.71 10.40 -18.55
CA ASP A 563 -18.89 10.48 -17.36
C ASP A 563 -19.76 10.87 -16.15
N PRO A 564 -19.87 10.03 -15.12
CA PRO A 564 -20.67 10.37 -13.95
C PRO A 564 -20.05 11.47 -13.09
N THR A 565 -18.76 11.78 -13.27
CA THR A 565 -18.05 12.83 -12.51
C THR A 565 -18.25 14.23 -13.08
N GLY A 566 -18.86 14.36 -14.27
CA GLY A 566 -19.38 15.63 -14.79
C GLY A 566 -18.32 16.62 -15.29
N ASN A 567 -17.15 16.16 -15.72
CA ASN A 567 -16.18 16.98 -16.47
C ASN A 567 -16.34 16.83 -17.97
#